data_f49507355eb2025ac504a707fe8a249f
#
_entry.id   f49507355eb2025ac504a707fe8a249f
#
_cell.length_a   1.000
_cell.length_b   1.000
_cell.length_c   1.000
_cell.angle_alpha   90.00
_cell.angle_beta   90.00
_cell.angle_gamma   90.00
#
_symmetry.space_group_name_H-M   'P 1'
#
loop_
_entity.id
_entity.type
_entity.pdbx_description
1 polymer ?
#
loop_
_entity_poly.entity_id
_entity_poly.type
_entity_poly.pdbx_seq_one_letter_code
_entity_poly.pdbx_strand_id
1 'polypeptide(L)'
;MNFLSFLTLIVLVIHIAIPCVSAGDRGATEVVEKLHTTLLAVMKDGDKIGYPGRYDQLAPVIQSSFDMPFVSRTVLGKYWETFNNEQRSRFVEAFTQLSIATYAANFDRYSGERFKTISEQNVSGGRILVQSQLIKSDGGQVQLDYLLQRTGGQWRIVNIIAEGVSDLALKRADYSAFLKNNGFEALLKKLNEKINQYSR
;
A
#
# COMPACT_ATOMS: atom_id res chain seq x y z
N MET A 1 -29.86 -22.40 75.25
CA MET A 1 -28.90 -21.32 74.87
C MET A 1 -28.33 -21.68 73.54
N ASN A 2 -28.94 -21.13 72.46
CA ASN A 2 -28.63 -21.49 71.13
C ASN A 2 -27.75 -20.39 70.53
N PHE A 3 -26.50 -20.72 70.09
CA PHE A 3 -25.65 -19.83 69.34
C PHE A 3 -25.85 -20.15 67.86
N LEU A 4 -26.54 -19.27 67.16
CA LEU A 4 -26.61 -19.28 65.66
C LEU A 4 -25.37 -18.61 65.12
N SER A 5 -24.55 -19.38 64.41
CA SER A 5 -23.37 -18.89 63.70
C SER A 5 -23.80 -18.41 62.31
N PHE A 6 -23.72 -17.10 62.01
CA PHE A 6 -23.97 -16.51 60.70
C PHE A 6 -22.71 -16.66 59.86
N LEU A 7 -22.77 -17.53 58.88
CA LEU A 7 -21.69 -17.68 57.86
C LEU A 7 -21.97 -16.71 56.73
N THR A 8 -21.25 -15.60 56.70
CA THR A 8 -21.33 -14.59 55.61
C THR A 8 -20.50 -15.07 54.43
N LEU A 9 -21.15 -15.49 53.35
CA LEU A 9 -20.51 -15.89 52.12
C LEU A 9 -20.13 -14.61 51.30
N ILE A 10 -18.85 -14.24 51.26
CA ILE A 10 -18.36 -13.17 50.43
C ILE A 10 -18.17 -13.74 49.00
N VAL A 11 -19.08 -13.38 48.10
CA VAL A 11 -18.91 -13.67 46.66
C VAL A 11 -17.97 -12.65 46.05
N LEU A 12 -16.73 -13.05 45.80
CA LEU A 12 -15.74 -12.25 45.10
C LEU A 12 -16.06 -12.27 43.59
N VAL A 13 -16.67 -11.21 43.08
CA VAL A 13 -16.90 -11.03 41.63
C VAL A 13 -15.59 -10.58 40.97
N ILE A 14 -14.89 -11.53 40.38
CA ILE A 14 -13.71 -11.23 39.57
C ILE A 14 -14.19 -10.63 38.23
N HIS A 15 -14.04 -9.31 38.06
CA HIS A 15 -14.25 -8.66 36.80
C HIS A 15 -13.07 -9.01 35.88
N ILE A 16 -13.24 -9.97 34.98
CA ILE A 16 -12.33 -10.23 33.90
C ILE A 16 -12.56 -9.11 32.88
N ALA A 17 -11.69 -8.10 32.87
CA ALA A 17 -11.65 -7.11 31.81
C ALA A 17 -11.18 -7.83 30.51
N ILE A 18 -12.14 -8.19 29.68
CA ILE A 18 -11.83 -8.67 28.30
C ILE A 18 -11.30 -7.45 27.55
N PRO A 19 -10.04 -7.46 27.07
CA PRO A 19 -9.57 -6.39 26.22
C PRO A 19 -10.47 -6.38 24.98
N CYS A 20 -11.19 -5.28 24.79
CA CYS A 20 -11.96 -5.04 23.58
C CYS A 20 -10.91 -4.88 22.44
N VAL A 21 -10.63 -5.96 21.72
CA VAL A 21 -9.87 -5.89 20.47
C VAL A 21 -10.75 -5.12 19.50
N SER A 22 -10.40 -3.87 19.29
CA SER A 22 -11.07 -3.01 18.31
C SER A 22 -10.97 -3.68 16.94
N ALA A 23 -12.10 -4.15 16.42
CA ALA A 23 -12.22 -4.73 15.09
C ALA A 23 -12.03 -3.63 14.03
N GLY A 24 -10.78 -3.24 13.77
CA GLY A 24 -10.49 -2.17 12.81
C GLY A 24 -9.02 -1.87 12.55
N ASP A 25 -8.13 -2.32 13.41
CA ASP A 25 -6.69 -2.08 13.22
C ASP A 25 -6.07 -3.27 12.47
N ARG A 26 -6.16 -3.22 11.15
CA ARG A 26 -5.42 -4.17 10.30
C ARG A 26 -3.94 -3.91 10.51
N GLY A 27 -3.16 -4.94 10.85
CA GLY A 27 -1.73 -4.85 10.96
C GLY A 27 -1.08 -4.38 9.65
N ALA A 28 0.11 -3.82 9.73
CA ALA A 28 0.84 -3.39 8.53
C ALA A 28 1.06 -4.57 7.56
N THR A 29 1.39 -5.73 8.10
CA THR A 29 1.51 -6.98 7.32
C THR A 29 0.24 -7.35 6.58
N GLU A 30 -0.96 -7.23 7.21
CA GLU A 30 -2.23 -7.55 6.53
C GLU A 30 -2.52 -6.65 5.32
N VAL A 31 -2.10 -5.37 5.36
CA VAL A 31 -2.23 -4.47 4.22
C VAL A 31 -1.41 -4.96 3.03
N VAL A 32 -0.17 -5.39 3.30
CA VAL A 32 0.74 -5.92 2.26
C VAL A 32 0.23 -7.26 1.72
N GLU A 33 -0.21 -8.17 2.59
CA GLU A 33 -0.72 -9.49 2.18
C GLU A 33 -2.01 -9.39 1.37
N LYS A 34 -2.88 -8.42 1.68
CA LYS A 34 -4.06 -8.14 0.86
C LYS A 34 -3.67 -7.68 -0.54
N LEU A 35 -2.67 -6.80 -0.66
CA LEU A 35 -2.14 -6.39 -1.96
C LEU A 35 -1.58 -7.59 -2.71
N HIS A 36 -0.73 -8.42 -2.09
CA HIS A 36 -0.15 -9.62 -2.69
C HIS A 36 -1.21 -10.62 -3.16
N THR A 37 -2.22 -10.88 -2.33
CA THR A 37 -3.33 -11.78 -2.67
C THR A 37 -4.08 -11.30 -3.90
N THR A 38 -4.34 -9.99 -3.99
CA THR A 38 -5.03 -9.41 -5.15
C THR A 38 -4.15 -9.46 -6.40
N LEU A 39 -2.85 -9.17 -6.28
CA LEU A 39 -1.91 -9.30 -7.40
C LEU A 39 -1.88 -10.72 -7.96
N LEU A 40 -1.80 -11.74 -7.11
CA LEU A 40 -1.84 -13.13 -7.54
C LEU A 40 -3.18 -13.51 -8.17
N ALA A 41 -4.30 -12.99 -7.66
CA ALA A 41 -5.62 -13.24 -8.23
C ALA A 41 -5.74 -12.69 -9.65
N VAL A 42 -5.35 -11.43 -9.87
CA VAL A 42 -5.41 -10.81 -11.20
C VAL A 42 -4.43 -11.44 -12.18
N MET A 43 -3.27 -11.93 -11.73
CA MET A 43 -2.34 -12.69 -12.57
C MET A 43 -2.95 -14.03 -13.03
N LYS A 44 -3.59 -14.78 -12.11
CA LYS A 44 -4.21 -16.07 -12.41
C LYS A 44 -5.38 -15.96 -13.38
N ASP A 45 -6.11 -14.86 -13.31
CA ASP A 45 -7.24 -14.59 -14.20
C ASP A 45 -6.86 -13.70 -15.39
N GLY A 46 -5.59 -13.33 -15.52
CA GLY A 46 -5.09 -12.28 -16.40
C GLY A 46 -5.54 -12.39 -17.86
N ASP A 47 -5.49 -13.59 -18.44
CA ASP A 47 -5.92 -13.84 -19.83
C ASP A 47 -7.44 -13.73 -20.01
N LYS A 48 -8.24 -14.03 -18.97
CA LYS A 48 -9.71 -14.01 -19.03
C LYS A 48 -10.28 -12.60 -18.88
N ILE A 49 -9.69 -11.81 -17.97
CA ILE A 49 -10.23 -10.50 -17.62
C ILE A 49 -9.57 -9.35 -18.42
N GLY A 50 -8.44 -9.62 -19.07
CA GLY A 50 -7.69 -8.64 -19.82
C GLY A 50 -7.18 -7.46 -18.97
N TYR A 51 -6.60 -6.48 -19.63
CA TYR A 51 -6.13 -5.27 -18.94
C TYR A 51 -7.23 -4.52 -18.17
N PRO A 52 -8.45 -4.28 -18.76
CA PRO A 52 -9.50 -3.56 -18.05
C PRO A 52 -9.92 -4.26 -16.75
N GLY A 53 -10.14 -5.58 -16.80
CA GLY A 53 -10.56 -6.34 -15.63
C GLY A 53 -9.47 -6.37 -14.53
N ARG A 54 -8.18 -6.42 -14.89
CA ARG A 54 -7.08 -6.29 -13.94
C ARG A 54 -7.06 -4.91 -13.29
N TYR A 55 -7.22 -3.85 -14.10
CA TYR A 55 -7.30 -2.47 -13.61
C TYR A 55 -8.43 -2.29 -12.59
N ASP A 56 -9.63 -2.74 -12.92
CA ASP A 56 -10.83 -2.61 -12.08
C ASP A 56 -10.69 -3.38 -10.75
N GLN A 57 -10.10 -4.57 -10.78
CA GLN A 57 -9.86 -5.34 -9.55
C GLN A 57 -8.75 -4.75 -8.68
N LEU A 58 -7.71 -4.16 -9.28
CA LEU A 58 -6.59 -3.57 -8.56
C LEU A 58 -6.89 -2.19 -7.99
N ALA A 59 -7.75 -1.40 -8.64
CA ALA A 59 -8.03 -0.03 -8.23
C ALA A 59 -8.43 0.11 -6.76
N PRO A 60 -9.42 -0.63 -6.22
CA PRO A 60 -9.85 -0.49 -4.82
C PRO A 60 -8.74 -0.92 -3.84
N VAL A 61 -7.93 -1.91 -4.19
CA VAL A 61 -6.83 -2.37 -3.32
C VAL A 61 -5.69 -1.36 -3.29
N ILE A 62 -5.26 -0.84 -4.43
CA ILE A 62 -4.20 0.18 -4.48
C ILE A 62 -4.65 1.44 -3.74
N GLN A 63 -5.86 1.95 -3.99
CA GLN A 63 -6.40 3.11 -3.30
C GLN A 63 -6.54 2.91 -1.79
N SER A 64 -6.85 1.69 -1.33
CA SER A 64 -6.97 1.39 0.10
C SER A 64 -5.66 1.02 0.78
N SER A 65 -4.66 0.54 0.06
CA SER A 65 -3.38 0.11 0.64
C SER A 65 -2.33 1.22 0.66
N PHE A 66 -2.36 2.16 -0.29
CA PHE A 66 -1.37 3.22 -0.40
C PHE A 66 -1.87 4.55 0.16
N ASP A 67 -0.97 5.35 0.72
CA ASP A 67 -1.20 6.77 1.00
C ASP A 67 -0.83 7.60 -0.23
N MET A 68 -1.72 7.61 -1.23
CA MET A 68 -1.43 8.29 -2.50
C MET A 68 -1.19 9.80 -2.35
N PRO A 69 -1.89 10.53 -1.48
CA PRO A 69 -1.56 11.93 -1.20
C PRO A 69 -0.15 12.13 -0.65
N PHE A 70 0.27 11.33 0.33
CA PHE A 70 1.62 11.39 0.88
C PHE A 70 2.69 11.03 -0.15
N VAL A 71 2.48 9.95 -0.90
CA VAL A 71 3.41 9.50 -1.95
C VAL A 71 3.55 10.58 -3.03
N SER A 72 2.44 11.16 -3.49
CA SER A 72 2.42 12.24 -4.48
C SER A 72 3.18 13.48 -4.01
N ARG A 73 2.93 13.92 -2.77
CA ARG A 73 3.67 15.03 -2.17
C ARG A 73 5.18 14.77 -2.13
N THR A 74 5.56 13.55 -1.75
CA THR A 74 6.95 13.16 -1.62
C THR A 74 7.65 13.08 -2.99
N VAL A 75 6.97 12.55 -3.99
CA VAL A 75 7.46 12.44 -5.37
C VAL A 75 7.66 13.83 -6.01
N LEU A 76 6.74 14.76 -5.80
CA LEU A 76 6.87 16.14 -6.29
C LEU A 76 7.93 16.96 -5.52
N GLY A 77 8.20 16.58 -4.27
CA GLY A 77 9.22 17.22 -3.42
C GLY A 77 9.00 18.72 -3.30
N LYS A 78 10.02 19.52 -3.63
CA LYS A 78 9.94 20.99 -3.53
C LYS A 78 8.87 21.63 -4.41
N TYR A 79 8.49 20.97 -5.50
CA TYR A 79 7.45 21.49 -6.40
C TYR A 79 6.05 21.39 -5.82
N TRP A 80 5.81 20.51 -4.85
CA TRP A 80 4.51 20.41 -4.19
C TRP A 80 4.02 21.73 -3.61
N GLU A 81 4.91 22.50 -2.98
CA GLU A 81 4.56 23.77 -2.36
C GLU A 81 4.33 24.91 -3.38
N THR A 82 4.86 24.76 -4.59
CA THR A 82 4.65 25.72 -5.68
C THR A 82 3.31 25.56 -6.42
N PHE A 83 2.65 24.41 -6.23
CA PHE A 83 1.39 24.09 -6.88
C PHE A 83 0.19 24.51 -6.04
N ASN A 84 -0.86 25.01 -6.68
CA ASN A 84 -2.13 25.28 -6.04
C ASN A 84 -2.89 23.96 -5.72
N ASN A 85 -4.01 24.07 -4.98
CA ASN A 85 -4.77 22.90 -4.55
C ASN A 85 -5.36 22.10 -5.73
N GLU A 86 -5.80 22.77 -6.79
CA GLU A 86 -6.30 22.12 -7.99
C GLU A 86 -5.20 21.30 -8.68
N GLN A 87 -4.03 21.89 -8.88
CA GLN A 87 -2.87 21.19 -9.46
C GLN A 87 -2.45 20.00 -8.62
N ARG A 88 -2.41 20.13 -7.28
CA ARG A 88 -2.11 19.03 -6.37
C ARG A 88 -3.13 17.90 -6.51
N SER A 89 -4.43 18.21 -6.54
CA SER A 89 -5.50 17.21 -6.70
C SER A 89 -5.41 16.50 -8.05
N ARG A 90 -5.21 17.24 -9.14
CA ARG A 90 -5.03 16.68 -10.49
C ARG A 90 -3.82 15.74 -10.56
N PHE A 91 -2.72 16.12 -9.90
CA PHE A 91 -1.55 15.25 -9.86
C PHE A 91 -1.80 13.97 -9.05
N VAL A 92 -2.39 14.06 -7.86
CA VAL A 92 -2.72 12.89 -7.03
C VAL A 92 -3.60 11.92 -7.80
N GLU A 93 -4.61 12.43 -8.49
CA GLU A 93 -5.51 11.62 -9.32
C GLU A 93 -4.77 10.92 -10.45
N ALA A 94 -4.05 11.67 -11.30
CA ALA A 94 -3.31 11.11 -12.43
C ALA A 94 -2.22 10.12 -11.97
N PHE A 95 -1.54 10.41 -10.87
CA PHE A 95 -0.52 9.53 -10.32
C PHE A 95 -1.12 8.23 -9.73
N THR A 96 -2.31 8.33 -9.11
CA THR A 96 -3.05 7.15 -8.64
C THR A 96 -3.46 6.27 -9.82
N GLN A 97 -4.04 6.85 -10.87
CA GLN A 97 -4.42 6.14 -12.09
C GLN A 97 -3.21 5.48 -12.76
N LEU A 98 -2.08 6.19 -12.86
CA LEU A 98 -0.83 5.64 -13.39
C LEU A 98 -0.32 4.47 -12.54
N SER A 99 -0.41 4.57 -11.23
CA SER A 99 0.01 3.49 -10.33
C SER A 99 -0.84 2.23 -10.58
N ILE A 100 -2.17 2.36 -10.62
CA ILE A 100 -3.08 1.24 -10.91
C ILE A 100 -2.78 0.66 -12.29
N ALA A 101 -2.62 1.51 -13.31
CA ALA A 101 -2.30 1.10 -14.68
C ALA A 101 -0.99 0.32 -14.77
N THR A 102 0.03 0.78 -14.02
CA THR A 102 1.35 0.12 -13.96
C THR A 102 1.24 -1.28 -13.36
N TYR A 103 0.49 -1.42 -12.25
CA TYR A 103 0.25 -2.74 -11.66
C TYR A 103 -0.54 -3.64 -12.60
N ALA A 104 -1.62 -3.14 -13.23
CA ALA A 104 -2.44 -3.92 -14.17
C ALA A 104 -1.64 -4.39 -15.39
N ALA A 105 -0.65 -3.61 -15.84
CA ALA A 105 0.22 -3.98 -16.95
C ALA A 105 1.32 -4.99 -16.56
N ASN A 106 1.89 -4.84 -15.35
CA ASN A 106 3.04 -5.65 -14.95
C ASN A 106 2.64 -7.01 -14.34
N PHE A 107 1.43 -7.11 -13.80
CA PHE A 107 0.90 -8.34 -13.19
C PHE A 107 -0.17 -8.96 -14.11
N ASP A 108 0.24 -9.29 -15.34
CA ASP A 108 -0.65 -9.73 -16.42
C ASP A 108 -0.76 -11.23 -16.56
N ARG A 109 0.21 -12.01 -16.10
CA ARG A 109 0.30 -13.47 -16.25
C ARG A 109 0.76 -14.14 -14.96
N TYR A 110 0.27 -15.36 -14.78
CA TYR A 110 0.69 -16.24 -13.70
C TYR A 110 1.43 -17.46 -14.25
N SER A 111 2.64 -17.67 -13.78
CA SER A 111 3.49 -18.82 -14.14
C SER A 111 3.88 -19.69 -12.93
N GLY A 112 3.27 -19.44 -11.75
CA GLY A 112 3.62 -20.13 -10.50
C GLY A 112 4.24 -19.22 -9.45
N GLU A 113 4.17 -17.92 -9.64
CA GLU A 113 4.67 -16.90 -8.70
C GLU A 113 3.97 -17.01 -7.36
N ARG A 114 4.70 -16.66 -6.31
CA ARG A 114 4.16 -16.55 -4.95
C ARG A 114 4.84 -15.43 -4.18
N PHE A 115 4.09 -14.78 -3.33
CA PHE A 115 4.66 -13.86 -2.35
C PHE A 115 4.88 -14.58 -1.02
N LYS A 116 5.93 -14.17 -0.31
CA LYS A 116 6.25 -14.64 1.03
C LYS A 116 6.59 -13.44 1.90
N THR A 117 5.82 -13.20 2.96
CA THR A 117 6.19 -12.25 4.01
C THR A 117 7.32 -12.85 4.85
N ILE A 118 8.38 -12.10 5.06
CA ILE A 118 9.60 -12.53 5.78
C ILE A 118 9.60 -11.99 7.20
N SER A 119 9.38 -10.68 7.37
CA SER A 119 9.40 -10.02 8.68
C SER A 119 8.60 -8.72 8.69
N GLU A 120 8.25 -8.29 9.89
CA GLU A 120 7.73 -6.96 10.19
C GLU A 120 8.64 -6.31 11.23
N GLN A 121 9.05 -5.08 10.99
CA GLN A 121 9.99 -4.35 11.85
C GLN A 121 9.51 -2.92 12.10
N ASN A 122 9.54 -2.50 13.36
CA ASN A 122 9.36 -1.10 13.70
C ASN A 122 10.58 -0.30 13.26
N VAL A 123 10.36 0.80 12.54
CA VAL A 123 11.41 1.72 12.13
C VAL A 123 11.11 3.13 12.64
N SER A 124 12.08 4.03 12.52
CA SER A 124 11.96 5.40 13.04
C SER A 124 10.73 6.13 12.53
N GLY A 125 10.18 7.03 13.36
CA GLY A 125 9.02 7.87 13.01
C GLY A 125 7.68 7.16 13.06
N GLY A 126 7.53 6.10 13.88
CA GLY A 126 6.27 5.37 14.06
C GLY A 126 5.83 4.61 12.81
N ARG A 127 6.79 4.24 11.97
CA ARG A 127 6.57 3.47 10.74
C ARG A 127 6.92 2.01 10.93
N ILE A 128 6.40 1.19 10.02
CA ILE A 128 6.69 -0.24 9.96
C ILE A 128 7.29 -0.55 8.59
N LEU A 129 8.32 -1.40 8.59
CA LEU A 129 8.88 -2.03 7.40
C LEU A 129 8.40 -3.48 7.36
N VAL A 130 7.64 -3.84 6.32
CA VAL A 130 7.26 -5.21 6.02
C VAL A 130 8.16 -5.72 4.90
N GLN A 131 9.00 -6.70 5.22
CA GLN A 131 9.90 -7.34 4.25
C GLN A 131 9.22 -8.55 3.63
N SER A 132 9.28 -8.66 2.33
CA SER A 132 8.71 -9.78 1.59
C SER A 132 9.56 -10.15 0.37
N GLN A 133 9.22 -11.28 -0.23
CA GLN A 133 9.84 -11.77 -1.46
C GLN A 133 8.75 -12.18 -2.46
N LEU A 134 8.93 -11.79 -3.70
CA LEU A 134 8.27 -12.41 -4.83
C LEU A 134 9.14 -13.54 -5.35
N ILE A 135 8.65 -14.77 -5.26
CA ILE A 135 9.32 -15.98 -5.75
C ILE A 135 8.74 -16.30 -7.11
N LYS A 136 9.58 -16.30 -8.13
CA LYS A 136 9.23 -16.60 -9.53
C LYS A 136 9.11 -18.10 -9.78
N SER A 137 8.50 -18.47 -10.89
CA SER A 137 8.34 -19.87 -11.31
C SER A 137 9.67 -20.60 -11.53
N ASP A 138 10.72 -19.90 -11.95
CA ASP A 138 12.07 -20.42 -12.14
C ASP A 138 12.88 -20.52 -10.84
N GLY A 139 12.28 -20.17 -9.69
CA GLY A 139 12.93 -20.13 -8.39
C GLY A 139 13.68 -18.83 -8.09
N GLY A 140 13.79 -17.91 -9.05
CA GLY A 140 14.32 -16.57 -8.82
C GLY A 140 13.51 -15.81 -7.76
N GLN A 141 14.17 -14.98 -6.97
CA GLN A 141 13.54 -14.22 -5.91
C GLN A 141 13.78 -12.72 -6.12
N VAL A 142 12.79 -11.92 -5.84
CA VAL A 142 12.87 -10.46 -5.84
C VAL A 142 12.49 -9.97 -4.44
N GLN A 143 13.42 -9.29 -3.78
CA GLN A 143 13.16 -8.66 -2.48
C GLN A 143 12.22 -7.46 -2.68
N LEU A 144 11.14 -7.41 -1.91
CA LEU A 144 10.16 -6.33 -1.90
C LEU A 144 9.90 -5.90 -0.46
N ASP A 145 10.37 -4.72 -0.11
CA ASP A 145 10.17 -4.15 1.21
C ASP A 145 9.14 -3.01 1.12
N TYR A 146 8.16 -3.05 2.00
CA TYR A 146 7.09 -2.06 2.07
C TYR A 146 7.26 -1.21 3.33
N LEU A 147 7.42 0.10 3.15
CA LEU A 147 7.39 1.04 4.27
C LEU A 147 5.97 1.54 4.44
N LEU A 148 5.41 1.37 5.65
CA LEU A 148 4.07 1.80 6.00
C LEU A 148 4.09 2.84 7.12
N GLN A 149 3.10 3.73 7.10
CA GLN A 149 2.79 4.67 8.17
C GLN A 149 1.30 4.65 8.49
N ARG A 150 0.91 5.17 9.66
CA ARG A 150 -0.51 5.36 9.99
C ARG A 150 -1.02 6.68 9.41
N THR A 151 -2.12 6.60 8.67
CA THR A 151 -2.86 7.74 8.12
C THR A 151 -4.33 7.54 8.41
N GLY A 152 -4.94 8.47 9.15
CA GLY A 152 -6.34 8.32 9.59
C GLY A 152 -6.59 7.08 10.45
N GLY A 153 -5.61 6.66 11.25
CA GLY A 153 -5.70 5.46 12.10
C GLY A 153 -5.43 4.13 11.37
N GLN A 154 -5.25 4.13 10.05
CA GLN A 154 -5.01 2.92 9.25
C GLN A 154 -3.58 2.86 8.72
N TRP A 155 -3.00 1.67 8.64
CA TRP A 155 -1.72 1.46 7.99
C TRP A 155 -1.84 1.63 6.47
N ARG A 156 -0.92 2.42 5.89
CA ARG A 156 -0.84 2.73 4.47
C ARG A 156 0.59 2.61 3.97
N ILE A 157 0.77 2.03 2.81
CA ILE A 157 2.08 1.94 2.14
C ILE A 157 2.46 3.34 1.65
N VAL A 158 3.67 3.76 1.98
CA VAL A 158 4.23 5.07 1.58
C VAL A 158 5.49 4.93 0.72
N ASN A 159 6.11 3.76 0.69
CA ASN A 159 7.24 3.47 -0.20
C ASN A 159 7.35 1.96 -0.44
N ILE A 160 7.85 1.59 -1.61
CA ILE A 160 8.29 0.23 -1.95
C ILE A 160 9.76 0.29 -2.28
N ILE A 161 10.51 -0.66 -1.75
CA ILE A 161 11.94 -0.81 -1.99
C ILE A 161 12.10 -2.19 -2.65
N ALA A 162 12.44 -2.21 -3.92
CA ALA A 162 12.67 -3.43 -4.68
C ALA A 162 14.18 -3.62 -4.86
N GLU A 163 14.71 -4.76 -4.43
CA GLU A 163 16.16 -5.05 -4.51
C GLU A 163 17.04 -3.93 -3.93
N GLY A 164 16.59 -3.31 -2.81
CA GLY A 164 17.29 -2.20 -2.16
C GLY A 164 17.07 -0.84 -2.82
N VAL A 165 16.34 -0.74 -3.93
CA VAL A 165 16.10 0.50 -4.66
C VAL A 165 14.71 1.05 -4.34
N SER A 166 14.64 2.28 -3.81
CA SER A 166 13.38 2.96 -3.49
C SER A 166 12.68 3.46 -4.76
N ASP A 167 11.51 2.92 -5.06
CA ASP A 167 10.63 3.38 -6.15
C ASP A 167 10.25 4.85 -5.98
N LEU A 168 9.96 5.26 -4.76
CA LEU A 168 9.64 6.66 -4.41
C LEU A 168 10.80 7.61 -4.74
N ALA A 169 12.04 7.22 -4.42
CA ALA A 169 13.22 8.04 -4.69
C ALA A 169 13.49 8.17 -6.20
N LEU A 170 13.34 7.08 -6.94
CA LEU A 170 13.47 7.09 -8.41
C LEU A 170 12.45 8.02 -9.06
N LYS A 171 11.17 7.89 -8.70
CA LYS A 171 10.11 8.75 -9.22
C LYS A 171 10.32 10.22 -8.87
N ARG A 172 10.78 10.49 -7.63
CA ARG A 172 11.10 11.86 -7.21
C ARG A 172 12.22 12.48 -8.07
N ALA A 173 13.26 11.72 -8.36
CA ALA A 173 14.36 12.19 -9.20
C ALA A 173 13.88 12.48 -10.64
N ASP A 174 13.15 11.53 -11.25
CA ASP A 174 12.60 11.67 -12.61
C ASP A 174 11.66 12.87 -12.74
N TYR A 175 10.68 12.99 -11.84
CA TYR A 175 9.68 14.07 -11.93
C TYR A 175 10.27 15.44 -11.58
N SER A 176 11.22 15.49 -10.63
CA SER A 176 11.92 16.75 -10.34
C SER A 176 12.74 17.23 -11.53
N ALA A 177 13.45 16.33 -12.21
CA ALA A 177 14.21 16.66 -13.43
C ALA A 177 13.28 17.10 -14.57
N PHE A 178 12.16 16.41 -14.76
CA PHE A 178 11.19 16.73 -15.80
C PHE A 178 10.50 18.08 -15.54
N LEU A 179 10.03 18.34 -14.30
CA LEU A 179 9.35 19.58 -13.93
C LEU A 179 10.25 20.81 -14.10
N LYS A 180 11.54 20.67 -13.85
CA LYS A 180 12.51 21.77 -14.01
C LYS A 180 12.47 22.37 -15.41
N ASN A 181 12.25 21.53 -16.43
CA ASN A 181 12.38 21.93 -17.83
C ASN A 181 11.03 22.06 -18.56
N ASN A 182 9.98 21.38 -18.09
CA ASN A 182 8.75 21.21 -18.87
C ASN A 182 7.48 21.74 -18.17
N GLY A 183 7.53 21.94 -16.85
CA GLY A 183 6.40 22.44 -16.08
C GLY A 183 5.31 21.39 -15.79
N PHE A 184 4.27 21.85 -15.08
CA PHE A 184 3.23 20.98 -14.51
C PHE A 184 2.34 20.31 -15.57
N GLU A 185 1.83 21.07 -16.54
CA GLU A 185 0.91 20.51 -17.55
C GLU A 185 1.59 19.48 -18.46
N ALA A 186 2.86 19.67 -18.76
CA ALA A 186 3.64 18.68 -19.50
C ALA A 186 3.85 17.39 -18.67
N LEU A 187 4.03 17.50 -17.34
CA LEU A 187 4.10 16.33 -16.48
C LEU A 187 2.78 15.56 -16.47
N LEU A 188 1.64 16.23 -16.30
CA LEU A 188 0.34 15.58 -16.37
C LEU A 188 0.10 14.87 -17.71
N LYS A 189 0.47 15.53 -18.80
CA LYS A 189 0.40 14.92 -20.14
C LYS A 189 1.25 13.66 -20.22
N LYS A 190 2.50 13.69 -19.73
CA LYS A 190 3.40 12.52 -19.66
C LYS A 190 2.76 11.36 -18.87
N LEU A 191 2.12 11.64 -17.72
CA LEU A 191 1.43 10.61 -16.93
C LEU A 191 0.27 9.99 -17.72
N ASN A 192 -0.59 10.81 -18.31
CA ASN A 192 -1.75 10.35 -19.09
C ASN A 192 -1.33 9.55 -20.35
N GLU A 193 -0.29 9.97 -21.05
CA GLU A 193 0.28 9.22 -22.17
C GLU A 193 0.77 7.85 -21.73
N LYS A 194 1.40 7.75 -20.54
CA LYS A 194 1.85 6.47 -20.00
C LYS A 194 0.69 5.56 -19.60
N ILE A 195 -0.38 6.11 -19.00
CA ILE A 195 -1.62 5.36 -18.71
C ILE A 195 -2.20 4.78 -20.01
N ASN A 196 -2.32 5.61 -21.06
CA ASN A 196 -2.84 5.19 -22.36
C ASN A 196 -1.96 4.15 -23.08
N GLN A 197 -0.64 4.14 -22.83
CA GLN A 197 0.26 3.10 -23.35
C GLN A 197 0.01 1.75 -22.69
N TYR A 198 -0.34 1.72 -21.41
CA TYR A 198 -0.63 0.47 -20.69
C TYR A 198 -1.99 -0.12 -21.03
N SER A 199 -2.95 0.69 -21.48
CA SER A 199 -4.32 0.26 -21.84
C SER A 199 -4.45 -0.30 -23.26
N ARG A 200 -3.41 -0.29 -24.04
CA ARG A 200 -3.36 -0.82 -25.42
C ARG A 200 -2.87 -2.26 -25.46
#